data_d19b88dc90d3b319ea30ed10a8e76e65
#
_entry.id   d19b88dc90d3b319ea30ed10a8e76e65
#
_cell.length_a   1.000
_cell.length_b   1.000
_cell.length_c   1.000
_cell.angle_alpha   90.00
_cell.angle_beta   90.00
_cell.angle_gamma   90.00
#
_symmetry.space_group_name_H-M   'P 1'
#
loop_
_entity.id
_entity.type
_entity.pdbx_description
1 polymer ?
#
loop_
_entity_poly.entity_id
_entity_poly.type
_entity_poly.pdbx_seq_one_letter_code
_entity_poly.pdbx_strand_id
1 'polypeptide(L)'
;MAKLDRIVDVQIALNTAGISKLGFSTMLIAGRNTVMLDRVATVTSVDDMLEMGFAVDSEMYKAAQAAFSQTPRPRQVKLGRLNSKEYHVTAKVVENDTYTITFKWYDSSFNVIKKEVSFKNTGTDKTAIIKGLKTAVDAIVGLSGVVTVTALDNLVITIGSTHVAVTTSEN
;
A
#
# COMPACT_ATOMS: atom_id res chain seq x y z
N MET A 1 -22.14 72.97 37.57
CA MET A 1 -21.09 72.38 36.74
C MET A 1 -21.36 70.89 36.64
N ALA A 2 -21.84 70.41 35.49
CA ALA A 2 -22.12 68.99 35.27
C ALA A 2 -20.86 68.30 34.83
N LYS A 3 -20.36 67.35 35.62
CA LYS A 3 -19.28 66.45 35.21
C LYS A 3 -19.84 65.45 34.21
N LEU A 4 -19.41 65.51 33.01
CA LEU A 4 -19.60 64.48 32.00
C LEU A 4 -18.59 63.36 32.30
N ASP A 5 -19.06 62.32 33.01
CA ASP A 5 -18.34 61.06 33.06
C ASP A 5 -18.52 60.39 31.69
N ARG A 6 -17.50 60.44 30.86
CA ARG A 6 -17.39 59.65 29.65
C ARG A 6 -17.02 58.22 30.08
N ILE A 7 -17.97 57.39 30.25
CA ILE A 7 -17.74 55.94 30.30
C ILE A 7 -17.55 55.50 28.87
N VAL A 8 -16.29 55.28 28.49
CA VAL A 8 -15.98 54.62 27.22
C VAL A 8 -16.00 53.11 27.50
N ASP A 9 -17.10 52.46 27.19
CA ASP A 9 -17.20 50.99 27.22
C ASP A 9 -16.53 50.48 25.94
N VAL A 10 -15.28 50.02 26.06
CA VAL A 10 -14.57 49.37 24.95
C VAL A 10 -14.85 47.87 25.03
N GLN A 11 -15.88 47.39 24.37
CA GLN A 11 -16.11 45.98 24.16
C GLN A 11 -15.19 45.46 23.05
N ILE A 12 -14.08 44.87 23.44
CA ILE A 12 -13.21 44.13 22.52
C ILE A 12 -13.82 42.72 22.38
N ALA A 13 -14.69 42.53 21.40
CA ALA A 13 -15.08 41.21 20.97
C ALA A 13 -13.89 40.63 20.19
N LEU A 14 -13.05 39.88 20.86
CA LEU A 14 -12.09 38.98 20.19
C LEU A 14 -12.91 37.90 19.49
N ASN A 15 -13.31 38.19 18.26
CA ASN A 15 -13.84 37.19 17.38
C ASN A 15 -12.67 36.28 16.93
N THR A 16 -12.18 35.45 17.86
CA THR A 16 -11.38 34.30 17.49
C THR A 16 -12.32 33.32 16.78
N ALA A 17 -12.68 33.68 15.55
CA ALA A 17 -13.08 32.66 14.60
C ALA A 17 -11.88 31.71 14.56
N GLY A 18 -12.02 30.61 15.30
CA GLY A 18 -11.02 29.55 15.23
C GLY A 18 -10.79 29.32 13.75
N ILE A 19 -9.57 29.48 13.30
CA ILE A 19 -9.21 29.22 11.92
C ILE A 19 -9.74 27.83 11.64
N SER A 20 -10.90 27.78 11.00
CA SER A 20 -11.44 26.54 10.47
C SER A 20 -10.39 26.08 9.46
N LYS A 21 -9.52 25.17 9.89
CA LYS A 21 -8.51 24.57 9.05
C LYS A 21 -9.20 23.66 8.05
N LEU A 22 -9.96 24.24 7.14
CA LEU A 22 -10.68 23.55 6.07
C LEU A 22 -9.76 22.80 5.09
N GLY A 23 -8.46 22.93 5.23
CA GLY A 23 -7.49 22.33 4.31
C GLY A 23 -6.71 21.12 4.85
N PHE A 24 -6.67 20.88 6.16
CA PHE A 24 -5.82 19.85 6.77
C PHE A 24 -6.59 18.71 7.45
N SER A 25 -7.83 18.49 7.06
CA SER A 25 -8.71 17.53 7.73
C SER A 25 -8.43 16.06 7.39
N THR A 26 -7.64 15.78 6.36
CA THR A 26 -7.36 14.40 5.95
C THR A 26 -5.87 14.21 5.73
N MET A 27 -5.25 13.40 6.59
CA MET A 27 -3.86 12.98 6.45
C MET A 27 -3.74 11.92 5.36
N LEU A 28 -2.69 12.00 4.55
CA LEU A 28 -2.32 10.95 3.58
C LEU A 28 -1.06 10.25 4.08
N ILE A 29 -1.14 8.94 4.25
CA ILE A 29 0.00 8.05 4.51
C ILE A 29 0.28 7.30 3.21
N ALA A 30 1.42 7.59 2.59
CA ALA A 30 1.82 6.93 1.35
C ALA A 30 2.97 5.97 1.59
N GLY A 31 2.81 4.74 1.14
CA GLY A 31 3.82 3.69 1.31
C GLY A 31 3.71 2.60 0.26
N ARG A 32 4.77 1.79 0.17
CA ARG A 32 4.74 0.56 -0.64
C ARG A 32 4.00 -0.50 0.14
N ASN A 33 3.06 -1.16 -0.49
CA ASN A 33 2.38 -2.32 0.09
C ASN A 33 1.84 -3.22 -1.03
N THR A 34 1.57 -4.46 -0.67
CA THR A 34 1.01 -5.50 -1.55
C THR A 34 -0.42 -5.86 -1.14
N VAL A 35 -0.96 -5.17 -0.15
CA VAL A 35 -2.30 -5.41 0.42
C VAL A 35 -3.35 -4.74 -0.44
N MET A 36 -3.14 -3.45 -0.74
CA MET A 36 -4.08 -2.65 -1.53
C MET A 36 -3.88 -2.89 -3.02
N LEU A 37 -4.96 -3.04 -3.77
CA LEU A 37 -4.95 -2.95 -5.23
C LEU A 37 -5.20 -1.52 -5.69
N ASP A 38 -6.06 -0.80 -5.00
CA ASP A 38 -6.33 0.61 -5.28
C ASP A 38 -5.16 1.50 -4.88
N ARG A 39 -5.05 2.63 -5.57
CA ARG A 39 -4.01 3.62 -5.26
C ARG A 39 -4.28 4.39 -3.98
N VAL A 40 -5.54 4.54 -3.63
CA VAL A 40 -5.96 5.27 -2.43
C VAL A 40 -7.10 4.51 -1.75
N ALA A 41 -6.98 4.32 -0.45
CA ALA A 41 -8.06 3.86 0.41
C ALA A 41 -8.26 4.87 1.54
N THR A 42 -9.43 4.85 2.18
CA THR A 42 -9.74 5.69 3.34
C THR A 42 -10.03 4.77 4.52
N VAL A 43 -9.39 5.03 5.64
CA VAL A 43 -9.59 4.33 6.92
C VAL A 43 -10.03 5.32 8.00
N THR A 44 -10.86 4.87 8.92
CA THR A 44 -11.40 5.65 10.04
C THR A 44 -10.85 5.19 11.39
N SER A 45 -10.26 4.01 11.38
CA SER A 45 -9.63 3.37 12.55
C SER A 45 -8.42 2.56 12.15
N VAL A 46 -7.67 2.10 13.14
CA VAL A 46 -6.56 1.16 12.95
C VAL A 46 -7.10 -0.24 12.63
N ASP A 47 -8.29 -0.56 13.13
CA ASP A 47 -8.94 -1.86 12.90
C ASP A 47 -9.29 -2.05 11.43
N ASP A 48 -9.72 -0.98 10.74
CA ASP A 48 -9.97 -1.01 9.30
C ASP A 48 -8.74 -1.48 8.52
N MET A 49 -7.52 -1.15 9.00
CA MET A 49 -6.29 -1.61 8.37
C MET A 49 -6.06 -3.11 8.56
N LEU A 50 -6.41 -3.65 9.72
CA LEU A 50 -6.34 -5.10 9.98
C LEU A 50 -7.33 -5.84 9.10
N GLU A 51 -8.55 -5.32 8.94
CA GLU A 51 -9.56 -5.89 8.04
C GLU A 51 -9.10 -5.88 6.57
N MET A 52 -8.37 -4.85 6.17
CA MET A 52 -7.74 -4.80 4.85
C MET A 52 -6.60 -5.80 4.69
N GLY A 53 -6.07 -6.38 5.77
CA GLY A 53 -4.99 -7.36 5.78
C GLY A 53 -3.59 -6.78 6.01
N PHE A 54 -3.48 -5.55 6.52
CA PHE A 54 -2.18 -5.03 6.94
C PHE A 54 -1.70 -5.73 8.21
N ALA A 55 -0.45 -6.12 8.22
CA ALA A 55 0.19 -6.67 9.42
C ALA A 55 0.46 -5.55 10.45
N VAL A 56 0.38 -5.89 11.74
CA VAL A 56 0.56 -4.94 12.87
C VAL A 56 1.96 -4.32 12.89
N ASP A 57 2.94 -5.04 12.39
CA ASP A 57 4.34 -4.64 12.31
C ASP A 57 4.66 -3.82 11.06
N SER A 58 3.74 -3.75 10.08
CA SER A 58 3.95 -2.99 8.86
C SER A 58 4.10 -1.49 9.14
N GLU A 59 4.95 -0.82 8.37
CA GLU A 59 5.23 0.61 8.54
C GLU A 59 3.97 1.47 8.34
N MET A 60 3.12 1.10 7.38
CA MET A 60 1.87 1.82 7.13
C MET A 60 0.89 1.68 8.29
N TYR A 61 0.81 0.50 8.92
CA TYR A 61 -0.01 0.29 10.11
C TYR A 61 0.47 1.14 11.28
N LYS A 62 1.78 1.11 11.57
CA LYS A 62 2.38 1.93 12.63
C LYS A 62 2.18 3.42 12.41
N ALA A 63 2.31 3.88 11.15
CA ALA A 63 2.06 5.27 10.80
C ALA A 63 0.59 5.67 11.00
N ALA A 64 -0.36 4.81 10.63
CA ALA A 64 -1.78 5.04 10.88
C ALA A 64 -2.11 5.02 12.38
N GLN A 65 -1.53 4.10 13.14
CA GLN A 65 -1.66 4.05 14.59
C GLN A 65 -1.17 5.35 15.24
N ALA A 66 -0.01 5.85 14.82
CA ALA A 66 0.51 7.13 15.29
C ALA A 66 -0.39 8.30 14.88
N ALA A 67 -0.98 8.27 13.68
CA ALA A 67 -1.92 9.30 13.25
C ALA A 67 -3.19 9.31 14.10
N PHE A 68 -3.79 8.15 14.35
CA PHE A 68 -5.02 8.04 15.14
C PHE A 68 -4.82 8.23 16.65
N SER A 69 -3.58 8.21 17.15
CA SER A 69 -3.24 8.52 18.56
C SER A 69 -3.09 10.02 18.84
N GLN A 70 -3.13 10.87 17.82
CA GLN A 70 -2.99 12.32 17.99
C GLN A 70 -4.20 12.94 18.68
N THR A 71 -3.95 14.08 19.32
CA THR A 71 -5.01 14.92 19.90
C THR A 71 -4.98 16.30 19.26
N PRO A 72 -6.03 16.73 18.52
CA PRO A 72 -7.27 16.00 18.23
C PRO A 72 -7.06 14.83 17.26
N ARG A 73 -7.78 13.74 17.48
CA ARG A 73 -7.73 12.55 16.62
C ARG A 73 -8.31 12.89 15.23
N PRO A 74 -7.66 12.54 14.13
CA PRO A 74 -8.25 12.67 12.81
C PRO A 74 -9.45 11.76 12.64
N ARG A 75 -10.50 12.23 11.95
CA ARG A 75 -11.70 11.43 11.67
C ARG A 75 -11.43 10.33 10.67
N GLN A 76 -10.50 10.57 9.75
CA GLN A 76 -10.12 9.63 8.71
C GLN A 76 -8.68 9.88 8.28
N VAL A 77 -8.05 8.85 7.76
CA VAL A 77 -6.72 8.90 7.15
C VAL A 77 -6.83 8.26 5.76
N LYS A 78 -6.20 8.87 4.77
CA LYS A 78 -6.05 8.27 3.44
C LYS A 78 -4.75 7.49 3.38
N LEU A 79 -4.84 6.28 2.86
CA LEU A 79 -3.71 5.43 2.57
C LEU A 79 -3.41 5.52 1.08
N GLY A 80 -2.17 5.84 0.73
CA GLY A 80 -1.71 5.90 -0.66
C GLY A 80 -0.75 4.76 -0.97
N ARG A 81 -1.04 3.96 -2.00
CA ARG A 81 -0.12 2.94 -2.47
C ARG A 81 0.89 3.53 -3.45
N LEU A 82 2.18 3.45 -3.11
CA LEU A 82 3.27 3.71 -4.03
C LEU A 82 3.46 2.48 -4.93
N ASN A 83 3.40 2.69 -6.24
CA ASN A 83 3.65 1.61 -7.20
C ASN A 83 5.14 1.33 -7.31
N SER A 84 5.49 0.04 -7.33
CA SER A 84 6.73 -0.42 -7.91
C SER A 84 6.46 -0.83 -9.36
N LYS A 85 7.22 -0.27 -10.29
CA LYS A 85 7.14 -0.68 -11.70
C LYS A 85 7.84 -2.01 -11.94
N GLU A 86 8.84 -2.30 -11.10
CA GLU A 86 9.67 -3.49 -11.21
C GLU A 86 9.80 -4.16 -9.85
N TYR A 87 9.73 -5.48 -9.85
CA TYR A 87 10.02 -6.35 -8.72
C TYR A 87 11.19 -7.22 -9.09
N HIS A 88 12.26 -7.15 -8.31
CA HIS A 88 13.41 -8.00 -8.43
C HIS A 88 13.28 -9.16 -7.44
N VAL A 89 13.02 -10.34 -7.95
CA VAL A 89 12.89 -11.55 -7.14
C VAL A 89 14.20 -12.32 -7.20
N THR A 90 14.86 -12.42 -6.06
CA THR A 90 16.10 -13.18 -5.90
C THR A 90 15.79 -14.51 -5.22
N ALA A 91 16.04 -15.61 -5.88
CA ALA A 91 15.90 -16.93 -5.27
C ALA A 91 17.11 -17.24 -4.38
N LYS A 92 16.84 -17.60 -3.12
CA LYS A 92 17.79 -18.31 -2.27
C LYS A 92 17.67 -19.79 -2.58
N VAL A 93 18.76 -20.40 -3.04
CA VAL A 93 18.71 -21.80 -3.48
C VAL A 93 18.60 -22.73 -2.27
N VAL A 94 17.49 -23.43 -2.17
CA VAL A 94 17.25 -24.51 -1.22
C VAL A 94 16.74 -25.72 -2.01
N GLU A 95 17.40 -26.85 -1.82
CA GLU A 95 17.03 -28.10 -2.50
C GLU A 95 15.67 -28.59 -2.00
N ASN A 96 14.85 -29.11 -2.91
CA ASN A 96 13.49 -29.62 -2.65
C ASN A 96 12.49 -28.58 -2.11
N ASP A 97 12.81 -27.29 -2.18
CA ASP A 97 11.92 -26.23 -1.75
C ASP A 97 10.97 -25.77 -2.88
N THR A 98 9.85 -25.16 -2.48
CA THR A 98 8.84 -24.65 -3.41
C THR A 98 8.77 -23.13 -3.33
N TYR A 99 9.11 -22.49 -4.43
CA TYR A 99 9.07 -21.03 -4.59
C TYR A 99 7.71 -20.64 -5.15
N THR A 100 7.07 -19.66 -4.51
CA THR A 100 5.72 -19.23 -4.88
C THR A 100 5.68 -17.74 -5.13
N ILE A 101 5.01 -17.33 -6.21
CA ILE A 101 4.71 -15.94 -6.51
C ILE A 101 3.20 -15.80 -6.62
N THR A 102 2.63 -14.87 -5.87
CA THR A 102 1.20 -14.56 -5.90
C THR A 102 0.99 -13.23 -6.58
N PHE A 103 0.12 -13.22 -7.58
CA PHE A 103 -0.37 -12.02 -8.25
C PHE A 103 -1.80 -11.75 -7.83
N LYS A 104 -2.11 -10.47 -7.59
CA LYS A 104 -3.48 -9.99 -7.41
C LYS A 104 -3.74 -8.84 -8.39
N TRP A 105 -4.89 -8.88 -9.07
CA TRP A 105 -5.31 -7.80 -9.96
C TRP A 105 -6.84 -7.76 -10.08
N TYR A 106 -7.36 -6.71 -10.71
CA TYR A 106 -8.76 -6.64 -11.07
C TYR A 106 -9.00 -7.22 -12.45
N ASP A 107 -10.06 -8.01 -12.61
CA ASP A 107 -10.58 -8.39 -13.94
C ASP A 107 -11.35 -7.22 -14.58
N SER A 108 -11.89 -7.44 -15.79
CA SER A 108 -12.69 -6.45 -16.52
C SER A 108 -14.00 -6.08 -15.82
N SER A 109 -14.45 -6.89 -14.85
CA SER A 109 -15.65 -6.68 -14.02
C SER A 109 -15.33 -6.11 -12.64
N PHE A 110 -14.08 -5.66 -12.41
CA PHE A 110 -13.57 -5.16 -11.13
C PHE A 110 -13.59 -6.18 -9.98
N ASN A 111 -13.61 -7.48 -10.29
CA ASN A 111 -13.41 -8.51 -9.27
C ASN A 111 -11.92 -8.72 -9.02
N VAL A 112 -11.57 -8.95 -7.77
CA VAL A 112 -10.19 -9.27 -7.38
C VAL A 112 -9.87 -10.71 -7.81
N ILE A 113 -8.93 -10.84 -8.72
CA ILE A 113 -8.36 -12.12 -9.11
C ILE A 113 -7.06 -12.33 -8.34
N LYS A 114 -6.91 -13.49 -7.72
CA LYS A 114 -5.67 -13.95 -7.10
C LYS A 114 -5.18 -15.19 -7.85
N LYS A 115 -3.96 -15.16 -8.34
CA LYS A 115 -3.27 -16.31 -8.93
C LYS A 115 -1.95 -16.53 -8.25
N GLU A 116 -1.69 -17.79 -7.98
CA GLU A 116 -0.47 -18.27 -7.39
C GLU A 116 0.22 -19.18 -8.39
N VAL A 117 1.49 -18.95 -8.62
CA VAL A 117 2.37 -19.80 -9.41
C VAL A 117 3.48 -20.31 -8.53
N SER A 118 3.82 -21.57 -8.68
CA SER A 118 4.86 -22.21 -7.90
C SER A 118 5.81 -23.00 -8.78
N PHE A 119 7.06 -23.07 -8.33
CA PHE A 119 8.08 -23.92 -8.92
C PHE A 119 8.80 -24.68 -7.81
N LYS A 120 8.78 -26.02 -7.89
CA LYS A 120 9.53 -26.88 -6.98
C LYS A 120 10.94 -27.06 -7.51
N ASN A 121 11.90 -26.63 -6.73
CA ASN A 121 13.32 -26.85 -7.03
C ASN A 121 13.73 -28.27 -6.62
N THR A 122 14.35 -28.99 -7.55
CA THR A 122 14.87 -30.37 -7.30
C THR A 122 16.39 -30.41 -7.33
N GLY A 123 17.07 -29.26 -7.45
CA GLY A 123 18.51 -29.18 -7.56
C GLY A 123 19.10 -27.95 -6.88
N THR A 124 20.34 -27.67 -7.18
CA THR A 124 21.11 -26.55 -6.59
C THR A 124 21.31 -25.39 -7.57
N ASP A 125 20.62 -25.40 -8.71
CA ASP A 125 20.79 -24.40 -9.76
C ASP A 125 19.77 -23.25 -9.62
N LYS A 126 20.24 -22.06 -9.26
CA LYS A 126 19.46 -20.84 -9.20
C LYS A 126 18.77 -20.50 -10.53
N THR A 127 19.46 -20.76 -11.64
CA THR A 127 18.94 -20.45 -12.98
C THR A 127 17.73 -21.30 -13.32
N ALA A 128 17.70 -22.55 -12.87
CA ALA A 128 16.54 -23.43 -13.06
C ALA A 128 15.30 -22.91 -12.33
N ILE A 129 15.48 -22.40 -11.09
CA ILE A 129 14.39 -21.80 -10.32
C ILE A 129 13.84 -20.57 -11.05
N ILE A 130 14.69 -19.66 -11.46
CA ILE A 130 14.31 -18.41 -12.14
C ILE A 130 13.59 -18.70 -13.47
N LYS A 131 14.11 -19.62 -14.28
CA LYS A 131 13.48 -20.04 -15.55
C LYS A 131 12.14 -20.73 -15.32
N GLY A 132 12.05 -21.61 -14.31
CA GLY A 132 10.82 -22.30 -13.96
C GLY A 132 9.73 -21.34 -13.51
N LEU A 133 10.05 -20.40 -12.63
CA LEU A 133 9.14 -19.33 -12.20
C LEU A 133 8.72 -18.45 -13.36
N LYS A 134 9.66 -18.06 -14.24
CA LYS A 134 9.32 -17.31 -15.46
C LYS A 134 8.28 -18.03 -16.30
N THR A 135 8.52 -19.31 -16.60
CA THR A 135 7.59 -20.11 -17.42
C THR A 135 6.20 -20.19 -16.75
N ALA A 136 6.16 -20.33 -15.43
CA ALA A 136 4.90 -20.38 -14.68
C ALA A 136 4.15 -19.05 -14.71
N VAL A 137 4.86 -17.92 -14.65
CA VAL A 137 4.25 -16.57 -14.73
C VAL A 137 3.76 -16.29 -16.14
N ASP A 138 4.55 -16.61 -17.17
CA ASP A 138 4.18 -16.40 -18.58
C ASP A 138 2.91 -17.18 -18.98
N ALA A 139 2.63 -18.27 -18.29
CA ALA A 139 1.43 -19.07 -18.49
C ALA A 139 0.13 -18.43 -17.93
N ILE A 140 0.22 -17.32 -17.20
CA ILE A 140 -0.95 -16.63 -16.65
C ILE A 140 -1.62 -15.77 -17.73
N VAL A 141 -2.68 -16.30 -18.33
CA VAL A 141 -3.40 -15.62 -19.44
C VAL A 141 -3.90 -14.22 -19.07
N GLY A 142 -4.37 -14.04 -17.84
CA GLY A 142 -4.92 -12.74 -17.38
C GLY A 142 -3.89 -11.62 -17.18
N LEU A 143 -2.61 -11.93 -17.21
CA LEU A 143 -1.51 -10.96 -17.05
C LEU A 143 -0.74 -10.72 -18.35
N SER A 144 -1.12 -11.37 -19.45
CA SER A 144 -0.49 -11.17 -20.76
C SER A 144 -0.57 -9.70 -21.19
N GLY A 145 0.58 -9.10 -21.51
CA GLY A 145 0.69 -7.68 -21.87
C GLY A 145 0.66 -6.70 -20.69
N VAL A 146 0.34 -7.15 -19.48
CA VAL A 146 0.33 -6.33 -18.26
C VAL A 146 1.58 -6.58 -17.40
N VAL A 147 2.09 -7.80 -17.42
CA VAL A 147 3.30 -8.21 -16.71
C VAL A 147 4.30 -8.77 -17.71
N THR A 148 5.51 -8.25 -17.68
CA THR A 148 6.63 -8.77 -18.45
C THR A 148 7.66 -9.36 -17.48
N VAL A 149 8.14 -10.55 -17.76
CA VAL A 149 9.11 -11.25 -16.91
C VAL A 149 10.39 -11.48 -17.67
N THR A 150 11.49 -11.01 -17.11
CA THR A 150 12.83 -11.27 -17.63
C THR A 150 13.61 -12.14 -16.65
N ALA A 151 14.24 -13.20 -17.16
CA ALA A 151 15.04 -14.11 -16.38
C ALA A 151 16.52 -13.97 -16.80
N LEU A 152 17.29 -13.37 -15.92
CA LEU A 152 18.76 -13.28 -15.99
C LEU A 152 19.33 -13.89 -14.70
N ASP A 153 20.16 -13.14 -13.98
CA ASP A 153 20.64 -13.55 -12.65
C ASP A 153 19.53 -13.48 -11.57
N ASN A 154 18.50 -12.68 -11.82
CA ASN A 154 17.30 -12.55 -11.00
C ASN A 154 16.07 -12.54 -11.91
N LEU A 155 14.91 -12.87 -11.32
CA LEU A 155 13.62 -12.70 -11.97
C LEU A 155 13.19 -11.24 -11.83
N VAL A 156 13.13 -10.53 -12.94
CA VAL A 156 12.61 -9.16 -12.97
C VAL A 156 11.18 -9.17 -13.51
N ILE A 157 10.25 -8.75 -12.68
CA ILE A 157 8.83 -8.67 -13.03
C ILE A 157 8.50 -7.18 -13.23
N THR A 158 8.26 -6.80 -14.47
CA THR A 158 7.88 -5.42 -14.83
C THR A 158 6.36 -5.34 -14.95
N ILE A 159 5.76 -4.39 -14.28
CA ILE A 159 4.29 -4.20 -14.25
C ILE A 159 3.92 -2.98 -15.06
N GLY A 160 3.16 -3.19 -16.13
CA GLY A 160 2.59 -2.12 -16.98
C GLY A 160 1.31 -1.50 -16.43
N SER A 161 0.68 -2.10 -15.42
CA SER A 161 -0.58 -1.63 -14.82
C SER A 161 -0.41 -1.21 -13.37
N THR A 162 -1.16 -0.19 -12.95
CA THR A 162 -1.16 0.31 -11.57
C THR A 162 -1.93 -0.57 -10.58
N HIS A 163 -2.71 -1.53 -11.08
CA HIS A 163 -3.63 -2.36 -10.28
C HIS A 163 -3.18 -3.82 -10.14
N VAL A 164 -1.89 -4.07 -10.26
CA VAL A 164 -1.32 -5.40 -10.01
C VAL A 164 -0.46 -5.35 -8.75
N ALA A 165 -0.68 -6.27 -7.84
CA ALA A 165 0.15 -6.49 -6.66
C ALA A 165 0.86 -7.84 -6.77
N VAL A 166 2.13 -7.89 -6.40
CA VAL A 166 2.97 -9.09 -6.44
C VAL A 166 3.50 -9.36 -5.04
N THR A 167 3.37 -10.59 -4.57
CA THR A 167 3.99 -11.09 -3.33
C THR A 167 4.74 -12.37 -3.61
N THR A 168 5.84 -12.58 -2.91
CA THR A 168 6.64 -13.80 -2.97
C THR A 168 6.54 -14.55 -1.65
N SER A 169 6.69 -15.89 -1.67
CA SER A 169 6.94 -16.63 -0.45
C SER A 169 8.29 -16.23 0.12
N GLU A 170 8.35 -15.97 1.42
CA GLU A 170 9.59 -15.86 2.17
C GLU A 170 9.91 -17.26 2.72
N ASN A 171 11.07 -17.80 2.35
CA ASN A 171 11.60 -19.05 2.90
C ASN A 171 12.85 -18.75 3.71
#